data_6af27ab57c50f857bfc6cc146920be65
#
_entry.id   6af27ab57c50f857bfc6cc146920be65
#
_cell.length_a   1.000
_cell.length_b   1.000
_cell.length_c   1.000
_cell.angle_alpha   90.00
_cell.angle_beta   90.00
_cell.angle_gamma   90.00
#
_symmetry.space_group_name_H-M   'P 1'
#
loop_
_entity.id
_entity.type
_entity.pdbx_description
1 polymer ?
#
loop_
_entity_poly.entity_id
_entity_poly.type
_entity_poly.pdbx_seq_one_letter_code
_entity_poly.pdbx_strand_id
1 'polypeptide(L)'
;RDRPPEGHDWIARADGPFKDALDRTKYATRYPEADPEEQRAKAATFLHDLDAQLGDWIFDRPTLADYAILPFVRQFAFIDRAWFDAQDWPALRGWLRPEYPPR
;
A
#
# COMPACT_ATOMS: atom_id res chain seq x y z
N ARG A 1 18.41 -12.54 18.95
CA ARG A 1 17.72 -13.00 19.14
C ARG A 1 16.56 -12.32 19.23
N ASP A 2 16.37 -11.36 19.68
CA ASP A 2 15.17 -10.61 19.80
C ASP A 2 14.92 -9.73 18.60
N ARG A 3 15.34 -10.21 17.48
CA ARG A 3 15.18 -9.50 16.24
C ARG A 3 13.77 -9.72 15.70
N PRO A 4 13.05 -8.67 15.28
CA PRO A 4 11.71 -8.85 14.69
C PRO A 4 11.76 -9.70 13.45
N PRO A 5 10.66 -10.36 13.09
CA PRO A 5 10.59 -11.08 11.82
C PRO A 5 10.89 -10.16 10.66
N GLU A 6 11.39 -10.75 9.58
CA GLU A 6 11.66 -10.01 8.35
C GLU A 6 10.39 -9.32 7.88
N GLY A 7 10.47 -8.04 7.61
CA GLY A 7 9.31 -7.27 7.15
C GLY A 7 8.45 -6.70 8.25
N HIS A 8 8.83 -6.88 9.52
CA HIS A 8 8.04 -6.38 10.65
C HIS A 8 7.75 -4.88 10.53
N ASP A 9 8.74 -4.08 10.16
CA ASP A 9 8.54 -2.63 10.04
C ASP A 9 7.59 -2.29 8.90
N TRP A 10 7.69 -3.02 7.79
CA TRP A 10 6.78 -2.83 6.67
C TRP A 10 5.35 -3.16 7.06
N ILE A 11 5.15 -4.27 7.76
CA ILE A 11 3.83 -4.69 8.22
C ILE A 11 3.26 -3.66 9.19
N ALA A 12 4.08 -3.15 10.11
CA ALA A 12 3.64 -2.15 11.08
C ALA A 12 3.18 -0.86 10.39
N ARG A 13 3.90 -0.42 9.38
CA ARG A 13 3.50 0.76 8.61
C ARG A 13 2.19 0.53 7.87
N ALA A 14 2.01 -0.65 7.30
CA ALA A 14 0.80 -0.97 6.55
C ALA A 14 -0.40 -1.12 7.47
N ASP A 15 -0.22 -1.77 8.60
CA ASP A 15 -1.32 -2.06 9.53
C ASP A 15 -1.73 -0.82 10.34
N GLY A 16 -0.83 0.14 10.51
CA GLY A 16 -1.08 1.36 11.27
C GLY A 16 -1.36 2.55 10.37
N PRO A 17 -0.32 3.37 10.07
CA PRO A 17 -0.54 4.62 9.32
C PRO A 17 -1.16 4.45 7.95
N PHE A 18 -0.75 3.43 7.19
CA PHE A 18 -1.27 3.24 5.86
C PHE A 18 -2.74 2.82 5.89
N LYS A 19 -3.09 1.87 6.76
CA LYS A 19 -4.47 1.42 6.88
C LYS A 19 -5.37 2.56 7.35
N ASP A 20 -4.88 3.40 8.25
CA ASP A 20 -5.64 4.57 8.70
C ASP A 20 -5.91 5.51 7.53
N ALA A 21 -4.89 5.81 6.72
CA ALA A 21 -5.06 6.67 5.56
C ALA A 21 -5.98 6.03 4.52
N LEU A 22 -5.87 4.72 4.34
CA LEU A 22 -6.74 3.97 3.45
C LEU A 22 -8.20 4.11 3.85
N ASP A 23 -8.50 3.90 5.14
CA ASP A 23 -9.86 3.98 5.63
C ASP A 23 -10.42 5.39 5.51
N ARG A 24 -9.62 6.40 5.80
CA ARG A 24 -10.06 7.79 5.73
C ARG A 24 -10.26 8.26 4.29
N THR A 25 -9.58 7.63 3.34
CA THR A 25 -9.80 7.89 1.92
C THR A 25 -11.03 7.16 1.42
N LYS A 26 -11.14 5.87 1.77
CA LYS A 26 -12.21 5.00 1.28
C LYS A 26 -13.56 5.39 1.89
N TYR A 27 -13.57 5.74 3.17
CA TYR A 27 -14.80 6.07 3.89
C TYR A 27 -14.84 7.55 4.25
N ALA A 28 -14.54 8.42 3.29
CA ALA A 28 -14.39 9.84 3.53
C ALA A 28 -15.63 10.46 4.19
N THR A 29 -16.81 9.94 3.89
CA THR A 29 -18.05 10.47 4.48
C THR A 29 -18.15 10.22 5.99
N ARG A 30 -17.39 9.25 6.51
CA ARG A 30 -17.35 8.95 7.95
C ARG A 30 -16.34 9.82 8.70
N TYR A 31 -15.49 10.53 7.96
CA TYR A 31 -14.43 11.36 8.52
C TYR A 31 -14.49 12.76 7.94
N PRO A 32 -15.60 13.50 8.21
CA PRO A 32 -15.79 14.79 7.55
C PRO A 32 -14.70 15.82 7.86
N GLU A 33 -13.98 15.65 8.97
CA GLU A 33 -12.89 16.55 9.33
C GLU A 33 -11.60 16.22 8.57
N ALA A 34 -11.52 15.05 7.93
CA ALA A 34 -10.31 14.64 7.21
C ALA A 34 -10.43 15.02 5.74
N ASP A 35 -9.35 15.59 5.20
CA ASP A 35 -9.27 15.92 3.77
C ASP A 35 -8.86 14.66 3.01
N PRO A 36 -9.73 14.10 2.13
CA PRO A 36 -9.37 12.88 1.41
C PRO A 36 -8.10 13.00 0.59
N GLU A 37 -7.82 14.17 0.02
CA GLU A 37 -6.60 14.36 -0.75
C GLU A 37 -5.37 14.30 0.15
N GLU A 38 -5.46 14.87 1.34
CA GLU A 38 -4.36 14.81 2.31
C GLU A 38 -4.12 13.37 2.76
N GLN A 39 -5.20 12.63 3.02
CA GLN A 39 -5.08 11.23 3.42
C GLN A 39 -4.47 10.38 2.31
N ARG A 40 -4.88 10.65 1.07
CA ARG A 40 -4.30 9.96 -0.10
C ARG A 40 -2.81 10.26 -0.22
N ALA A 41 -2.42 11.49 0.04
CA ALA A 41 -1.00 11.87 -0.01
C ALA A 41 -0.19 11.11 1.05
N LYS A 42 -0.75 10.93 2.24
CA LYS A 42 -0.09 10.15 3.29
C LYS A 42 0.09 8.70 2.88
N ALA A 43 -0.94 8.12 2.29
CA ALA A 43 -0.86 6.75 1.78
C ALA A 43 0.18 6.66 0.66
N ALA A 44 0.23 7.67 -0.21
CA ALA A 44 1.16 7.69 -1.33
C ALA A 44 2.61 7.68 -0.86
N THR A 45 2.92 8.32 0.27
CA THR A 45 4.27 8.31 0.82
C THR A 45 4.73 6.88 1.11
N PHE A 46 3.85 6.10 1.76
CA PHE A 46 4.15 4.69 2.02
C PHE A 46 4.32 3.90 0.72
N LEU A 47 3.43 4.13 -0.23
CA LEU A 47 3.47 3.40 -1.50
C LEU A 47 4.70 3.75 -2.33
N HIS A 48 5.12 5.00 -2.29
CA HIS A 48 6.33 5.42 -2.96
C HIS A 48 7.55 4.70 -2.38
N ASP A 49 7.63 4.64 -1.05
CA ASP A 49 8.72 3.92 -0.38
C ASP A 49 8.68 2.43 -0.72
N LEU A 50 7.48 1.85 -0.74
CA LEU A 50 7.31 0.45 -1.04
C LEU A 50 7.72 0.14 -2.48
N ASP A 51 7.31 0.98 -3.43
CA ASP A 51 7.70 0.79 -4.83
C ASP A 51 9.22 0.80 -4.99
N ALA A 52 9.89 1.70 -4.27
CA ALA A 52 11.35 1.78 -4.32
C ALA A 52 12.02 0.53 -3.73
N GLN A 53 11.37 -0.11 -2.77
CA GLN A 53 11.87 -1.33 -2.13
C GLN A 53 11.62 -2.57 -2.99
N LEU A 54 10.51 -2.60 -3.73
CA LEU A 54 10.08 -3.80 -4.43
C LEU A 54 10.97 -4.16 -5.63
N GLY A 55 11.34 -5.44 -5.68
CA GLY A 55 11.69 -6.12 -6.92
C GLY A 55 10.47 -6.96 -7.28
N ASP A 56 10.62 -8.27 -7.37
CA ASP A 56 9.48 -9.17 -7.53
C ASP A 56 8.71 -9.28 -6.22
N TRP A 57 9.40 -9.10 -5.11
CA TRP A 57 8.85 -9.19 -3.75
C TRP A 57 9.43 -8.04 -2.92
N ILE A 58 8.92 -7.85 -1.71
CA ILE A 58 9.45 -6.80 -0.83
C ILE A 58 10.93 -7.07 -0.52
N PHE A 59 11.26 -8.34 -0.36
CA PHE A 59 12.65 -8.78 -0.18
C PHE A 59 13.06 -9.62 -1.39
N ASP A 60 14.06 -10.47 -1.25
CA ASP A 60 14.56 -11.26 -2.36
C ASP A 60 13.72 -12.53 -2.64
N ARG A 61 12.71 -12.77 -1.81
CA ARG A 61 11.81 -13.91 -1.95
C ARG A 61 10.46 -13.56 -1.33
N PRO A 62 9.39 -14.32 -1.58
CA PRO A 62 8.12 -14.05 -0.95
C PRO A 62 8.22 -14.29 0.57
N THR A 63 7.67 -13.35 1.33
CA THR A 63 7.67 -13.42 2.80
C THR A 63 6.28 -13.09 3.32
N LEU A 64 6.09 -13.26 4.62
CA LEU A 64 4.84 -12.89 5.27
C LEU A 64 4.48 -11.42 4.99
N ALA A 65 5.49 -10.55 4.88
CA ALA A 65 5.24 -9.15 4.61
C ALA A 65 4.48 -8.95 3.31
N ASP A 66 4.83 -9.69 2.25
CA ASP A 66 4.12 -9.59 0.97
C ASP A 66 2.64 -9.94 1.15
N TYR A 67 2.36 -11.06 1.81
CA TYR A 67 0.98 -11.53 1.96
C TYR A 67 0.18 -10.68 2.92
N ALA A 68 0.82 -10.08 3.91
CA ALA A 68 0.13 -9.23 4.88
C ALA A 68 -0.20 -7.85 4.30
N ILE A 69 0.66 -7.32 3.45
CA ILE A 69 0.53 -5.94 2.95
C ILE A 69 -0.27 -5.87 1.67
N LEU A 70 -0.14 -6.87 0.80
CA LEU A 70 -0.75 -6.85 -0.52
C LEU A 70 -2.27 -6.56 -0.51
N PRO A 71 -3.08 -7.18 0.38
CA PRO A 71 -4.51 -6.89 0.38
C PRO A 71 -4.84 -5.43 0.68
N PHE A 72 -4.09 -4.78 1.55
CA PHE A 72 -4.32 -3.37 1.87
C PHE A 72 -3.98 -2.48 0.68
N VAL A 73 -2.87 -2.74 0.01
CA VAL A 73 -2.48 -1.96 -1.16
C VAL A 73 -3.49 -2.16 -2.29
N ARG A 74 -3.96 -3.39 -2.47
CA ARG A 74 -4.98 -3.67 -3.47
C ARG A 74 -6.25 -2.88 -3.21
N GLN A 75 -6.72 -2.84 -1.97
CA GLN A 75 -7.90 -2.05 -1.61
C GLN A 75 -7.70 -0.58 -1.95
N PHE A 76 -6.53 -0.04 -1.62
CA PHE A 76 -6.24 1.36 -1.90
C PHE A 76 -6.25 1.62 -3.42
N ALA A 77 -5.64 0.73 -4.19
CA ALA A 77 -5.57 0.88 -5.65
C ALA A 77 -6.95 0.92 -6.28
N PHE A 78 -7.89 0.14 -5.74
CA PHE A 78 -9.25 0.08 -6.29
C PHE A 78 -10.14 1.25 -5.90
N ILE A 79 -9.72 2.09 -4.96
CA ILE A 79 -10.49 3.30 -4.63
C ILE A 79 -10.57 4.22 -5.85
N ASP A 80 -9.44 4.39 -6.56
CA ASP A 80 -9.39 5.22 -7.77
C ASP A 80 -8.31 4.67 -8.69
N ARG A 81 -8.69 3.74 -9.55
CA ARG A 81 -7.74 3.07 -10.43
C ARG A 81 -7.04 4.02 -11.38
N ALA A 82 -7.75 5.02 -11.88
CA ALA A 82 -7.16 5.98 -12.81
C ALA A 82 -6.04 6.75 -12.13
N TRP A 83 -6.27 7.19 -10.89
CA TRP A 83 -5.24 7.92 -10.16
C TRP A 83 -4.04 7.00 -9.85
N PHE A 84 -4.32 5.80 -9.37
CA PHE A 84 -3.26 4.86 -9.00
C PHE A 84 -2.39 4.50 -10.21
N ASP A 85 -3.04 4.22 -11.34
CA ASP A 85 -2.32 3.82 -12.56
C ASP A 85 -1.50 4.97 -13.16
N ALA A 86 -1.87 6.22 -12.83
CA ALA A 86 -1.14 7.39 -13.31
C ALA A 86 0.15 7.63 -12.52
N GLN A 87 0.33 6.97 -11.39
CA GLN A 87 1.55 7.12 -10.60
C GLN A 87 2.68 6.31 -11.21
N ASP A 88 3.91 6.76 -10.99
CA ASP A 88 5.09 6.06 -11.49
C ASP A 88 5.52 4.99 -10.50
N TRP A 89 4.72 3.93 -10.42
CA TRP A 89 4.96 2.81 -9.50
C TRP A 89 4.94 1.49 -10.25
N PRO A 90 5.89 1.28 -11.19
CA PRO A 90 5.85 0.05 -12.00
C PRO A 90 6.09 -1.22 -11.20
N ALA A 91 6.97 -1.19 -10.19
CA ALA A 91 7.24 -2.37 -9.37
C ALA A 91 6.02 -2.73 -8.54
N LEU A 92 5.34 -1.72 -8.01
CA LEU A 92 4.16 -1.91 -7.21
C LEU A 92 3.03 -2.55 -8.03
N ARG A 93 2.82 -2.06 -9.25
CA ARG A 93 1.79 -2.63 -10.12
C ARG A 93 2.10 -4.08 -10.49
N GLY A 94 3.36 -4.37 -10.77
CA GLY A 94 3.78 -5.75 -11.07
C GLY A 94 3.56 -6.68 -9.90
N TRP A 95 3.90 -6.21 -8.71
CA TRP A 95 3.75 -6.98 -7.47
C TRP A 95 2.27 -7.28 -7.17
N LEU A 96 1.36 -6.36 -7.51
CA LEU A 96 -0.06 -6.53 -7.24
C LEU A 96 -0.74 -7.54 -8.16
N ARG A 97 -0.16 -7.86 -9.31
CA ARG A 97 -0.74 -8.86 -10.21
C ARG A 97 -0.67 -10.23 -9.53
N PRO A 98 -1.64 -11.11 -9.78
CA PRO A 98 -2.83 -10.95 -10.61
C PRO A 98 -4.01 -10.30 -9.89
N GLU A 99 -3.89 -9.90 -8.62
CA GLU A 99 -4.99 -9.35 -7.85
C GLU A 99 -5.40 -7.96 -8.34
N TYR A 100 -4.58 -7.34 -9.19
CA TYR A 100 -4.87 -6.03 -9.76
C TYR A 100 -4.58 -6.09 -11.26
N PRO A 101 -5.43 -6.77 -12.04
CA PRO A 101 -5.16 -6.94 -13.47
C PRO A 101 -5.30 -5.61 -14.21
N PRO A 102 -4.61 -5.46 -15.36
CA PRO A 102 -4.78 -4.26 -16.18
C PRO A 102 -6.21 -4.18 -16.68
N ARG A 103 -6.67 -2.95 -16.88
CA ARG A 103 -8.02 -2.71 -17.39
C ARG A 103 -8.11 -2.98 -18.87
#